data_2a50ec9165265406584defaa3bc37b19
#
_entry.id   2a50ec9165265406584defaa3bc37b19
#
_cell.length_a   1.000
_cell.length_b   1.000
_cell.length_c   1.000
_cell.angle_alpha   90.00
_cell.angle_beta   90.00
_cell.angle_gamma   90.00
#
_symmetry.space_group_name_H-M   'P 1'
#
loop_
_entity.id
_entity.type
_entity.pdbx_description
1 polymer ?
#
loop_
_entity_poly.entity_id
_entity_poly.type
_entity_poly.pdbx_seq_one_letter_code
_entity_poly.pdbx_strand_id
1 'polypeptide(L)'
;ATPDSYRLFLRRKRLVTLVLLAAVLAAALLSLTTGSAGLSLAELADTLAGGGTAQSRAIVFHVRLPRITVAIVVGAALALSGCVMQNVLRNPLAAASTLGVSQGAPFGAALAIIAPVAGAQNAGNAGTDVTISSPGTVTLCAFLGGLATTAVILILVRLRSASSSSLVFAGVGPSSL
;
A
#
# COMPACT_ATOMS: atom_id res chain seq x y z
N ALA A 1 -3.82 -15.88 35.61
CA ALA A 1 -4.61 -14.71 35.15
C ALA A 1 -6.06 -14.93 35.54
N THR A 2 -6.61 -14.04 36.35
CA THR A 2 -8.01 -14.10 36.78
C THR A 2 -8.94 -13.91 35.56
N PRO A 3 -10.10 -14.56 35.51
CA PRO A 3 -11.02 -14.46 34.37
C PRO A 3 -11.45 -13.01 34.07
N ASP A 4 -11.37 -12.13 35.05
CA ASP A 4 -11.70 -10.72 34.90
C ASP A 4 -10.64 -9.92 34.15
N SER A 5 -9.36 -10.21 34.34
CA SER A 5 -8.27 -9.53 33.61
C SER A 5 -8.30 -9.87 32.12
N TYR A 6 -8.68 -11.09 31.74
CA TYR A 6 -8.86 -11.50 30.34
C TYR A 6 -10.06 -10.79 29.69
N ARG A 7 -11.17 -10.67 30.41
CA ARG A 7 -12.36 -9.94 29.92
C ARG A 7 -12.09 -8.45 29.70
N LEU A 8 -11.34 -7.82 30.59
CA LEU A 8 -10.91 -6.42 30.46
C LEU A 8 -9.99 -6.22 29.25
N PHE A 9 -9.05 -7.15 29.03
CA PHE A 9 -8.18 -7.13 27.86
C PHE A 9 -8.97 -7.25 26.55
N LEU A 10 -9.92 -8.17 26.46
CA LEU A 10 -10.78 -8.32 25.29
C LEU A 10 -11.68 -7.10 25.06
N ARG A 11 -12.21 -6.49 26.12
CA ARG A 11 -13.01 -5.26 26.01
C ARG A 11 -12.17 -4.10 25.47
N ARG A 12 -10.96 -3.89 25.99
CA ARG A 12 -10.03 -2.86 25.48
C ARG A 12 -9.69 -3.09 24.01
N LYS A 13 -9.39 -4.32 23.62
CA LYS A 13 -9.07 -4.68 22.25
C LYS A 13 -10.25 -4.40 21.31
N ARG A 14 -11.46 -4.80 21.68
CA ARG A 14 -12.68 -4.51 20.90
C ARG A 14 -12.94 -3.01 20.79
N LEU A 15 -12.79 -2.26 21.88
CA LEU A 15 -12.98 -0.83 21.90
C LEU A 15 -12.00 -0.12 20.98
N VAL A 16 -10.72 -0.46 21.02
CA VAL A 16 -9.70 0.10 20.12
C VAL A 16 -10.03 -0.23 18.67
N THR A 17 -10.43 -1.46 18.36
CA THR A 17 -10.82 -1.84 17.00
C THR A 17 -12.04 -1.06 16.51
N LEU A 18 -13.06 -0.88 17.36
CA LEU A 18 -14.25 -0.10 17.00
C LEU A 18 -13.92 1.39 16.80
N VAL A 19 -13.07 1.97 17.66
CA VAL A 19 -12.62 3.36 17.51
C VAL A 19 -11.84 3.54 16.21
N LEU A 20 -10.94 2.62 15.87
CA LEU A 20 -10.20 2.67 14.61
C LEU A 20 -11.12 2.51 13.39
N LEU A 21 -12.09 1.60 13.46
CA LEU A 21 -13.06 1.43 12.39
C LEU A 21 -13.92 2.69 12.21
N ALA A 22 -14.39 3.27 13.31
CA ALA A 22 -15.14 4.54 13.29
C ALA A 22 -14.28 5.69 12.72
N ALA A 23 -12.99 5.75 13.05
CA ALA A 23 -12.07 6.73 12.50
C ALA A 23 -11.88 6.56 10.99
N VAL A 24 -11.76 5.33 10.48
CA VAL A 24 -11.68 5.06 9.03
C VAL A 24 -12.96 5.49 8.32
N LEU A 25 -14.13 5.16 8.89
CA LEU A 25 -15.42 5.58 8.32
C LEU A 25 -15.57 7.10 8.33
N ALA A 26 -15.21 7.76 9.42
CA ALA A 26 -15.23 9.22 9.51
C ALA A 26 -14.27 9.86 8.49
N ALA A 27 -13.06 9.33 8.34
CA ALA A 27 -12.10 9.80 7.33
C ALA A 27 -12.63 9.60 5.90
N ALA A 28 -13.27 8.47 5.61
CA ALA A 28 -13.91 8.22 4.32
C ALA A 28 -15.04 9.22 4.02
N LEU A 29 -15.90 9.50 5.00
CA LEU A 29 -16.96 10.48 4.88
C LEU A 29 -16.39 11.90 4.70
N LEU A 30 -15.39 12.29 5.48
CA LEU A 30 -14.70 13.56 5.32
C LEU A 30 -14.05 13.69 3.93
N SER A 31 -13.47 12.61 3.42
CA SER A 31 -12.89 12.59 2.08
C SER A 31 -13.94 12.73 0.97
N LEU A 32 -15.18 12.28 1.20
CA LEU A 32 -16.29 12.53 0.27
C LEU A 32 -16.71 13.99 0.23
N THR A 33 -16.65 14.71 1.35
CA THR A 33 -17.07 16.10 1.46
C THR A 33 -15.96 17.08 1.07
N THR A 34 -14.70 16.76 1.44
CA THR A 34 -13.54 17.63 1.21
C THR A 34 -12.94 17.36 -0.17
N GLY A 35 -12.83 18.40 -0.99
CA GLY A 35 -12.20 18.30 -2.31
C GLY A 35 -12.27 19.61 -3.07
N SER A 36 -11.41 19.78 -4.09
CA SER A 36 -11.26 20.98 -4.90
C SER A 36 -12.54 21.42 -5.65
N ALA A 37 -13.52 20.54 -5.79
CA ALA A 37 -14.75 20.82 -6.53
C ALA A 37 -15.89 21.41 -5.68
N GLY A 38 -15.66 21.73 -4.39
CA GLY A 38 -16.59 22.49 -3.55
C GLY A 38 -18.01 21.92 -3.43
N LEU A 39 -18.20 20.60 -3.55
CA LEU A 39 -19.53 19.99 -3.41
C LEU A 39 -20.03 20.15 -1.98
N SER A 40 -21.24 20.74 -1.83
CA SER A 40 -21.91 20.81 -0.54
C SER A 40 -22.39 19.45 -0.06
N LEU A 41 -22.59 19.30 1.26
CA LEU A 41 -23.14 18.08 1.84
C LEU A 41 -24.51 17.72 1.27
N ALA A 42 -25.32 18.73 0.96
CA ALA A 42 -26.65 18.55 0.37
C ALA A 42 -26.55 18.00 -1.07
N GLU A 43 -25.64 18.54 -1.89
CA GLU A 43 -25.39 18.06 -3.25
C GLU A 43 -24.81 16.65 -3.27
N LEU A 44 -23.96 16.32 -2.28
CA LEU A 44 -23.43 14.98 -2.12
C LEU A 44 -24.55 13.98 -1.80
N ALA A 45 -25.42 14.32 -0.84
CA ALA A 45 -26.56 13.48 -0.46
C ALA A 45 -27.54 13.27 -1.64
N ASP A 46 -27.83 14.34 -2.37
CA ASP A 46 -28.69 14.29 -3.55
C ASP A 46 -28.06 13.43 -4.66
N THR A 47 -26.73 13.60 -4.90
CA THR A 47 -26.00 12.78 -5.88
C THR A 47 -25.99 11.30 -5.52
N LEU A 48 -25.83 10.95 -4.24
CA LEU A 48 -25.88 9.56 -3.76
C LEU A 48 -27.29 8.97 -3.84
N ALA A 49 -28.32 9.81 -3.69
CA ALA A 49 -29.72 9.42 -3.84
C ALA A 49 -30.17 9.26 -5.30
N GLY A 50 -29.27 9.52 -6.26
CA GLY A 50 -29.56 9.41 -7.69
C GLY A 50 -29.96 10.71 -8.38
N GLY A 51 -30.01 11.84 -7.64
CA GLY A 51 -30.16 13.20 -8.13
C GLY A 51 -28.82 13.83 -8.57
N GLY A 52 -28.70 15.13 -8.38
CA GLY A 52 -27.49 15.88 -8.66
C GLY A 52 -27.21 16.14 -10.15
N THR A 53 -26.23 17.00 -10.40
CA THR A 53 -25.80 17.37 -11.75
C THR A 53 -24.92 16.28 -12.37
N ALA A 54 -24.79 16.24 -13.69
CA ALA A 54 -23.88 15.33 -14.40
C ALA A 54 -22.43 15.49 -13.91
N GLN A 55 -22.03 16.71 -13.58
CA GLN A 55 -20.71 17.02 -13.06
C GLN A 55 -20.50 16.47 -11.64
N SER A 56 -21.46 16.66 -10.72
CA SER A 56 -21.37 16.13 -9.36
C SER A 56 -21.33 14.59 -9.34
N ARG A 57 -22.12 13.94 -10.21
CA ARG A 57 -22.07 12.49 -10.40
C ARG A 57 -20.71 12.02 -10.90
N ALA A 58 -20.15 12.65 -11.90
CA ALA A 58 -18.83 12.32 -12.44
C ALA A 58 -17.75 12.42 -11.35
N ILE A 59 -17.76 13.50 -10.55
CA ILE A 59 -16.80 13.71 -9.48
C ILE A 59 -16.94 12.65 -8.38
N VAL A 60 -18.16 12.37 -7.93
CA VAL A 60 -18.40 11.42 -6.85
C VAL A 60 -18.08 9.99 -7.28
N PHE A 61 -18.64 9.52 -8.40
CA PHE A 61 -18.54 8.11 -8.79
C PHE A 61 -17.25 7.76 -9.55
N HIS A 62 -16.66 8.70 -10.31
CA HIS A 62 -15.46 8.41 -11.11
C HIS A 62 -14.17 8.90 -10.46
N VAL A 63 -14.23 9.78 -9.46
CA VAL A 63 -13.03 10.32 -8.81
C VAL A 63 -12.99 9.99 -7.33
N ARG A 64 -13.99 10.41 -6.54
CA ARG A 64 -13.93 10.30 -5.07
C ARG A 64 -14.15 8.88 -4.59
N LEU A 65 -15.18 8.21 -5.03
CA LEU A 65 -15.52 6.86 -4.61
C LEU A 65 -14.42 5.83 -4.94
N PRO A 66 -13.89 5.78 -6.18
CA PRO A 66 -12.78 4.87 -6.48
C PRO A 66 -11.53 5.17 -5.65
N ARG A 67 -11.21 6.44 -5.42
CA ARG A 67 -10.06 6.85 -4.61
C ARG A 67 -10.17 6.37 -3.16
N ILE A 68 -11.34 6.51 -2.54
CA ILE A 68 -11.59 6.06 -1.17
C ILE A 68 -11.54 4.54 -1.10
N THR A 69 -12.18 3.85 -2.05
CA THR A 69 -12.17 2.39 -2.10
C THR A 69 -10.74 1.84 -2.23
N VAL A 70 -9.94 2.39 -3.13
CA VAL A 70 -8.53 2.01 -3.29
C VAL A 70 -7.74 2.30 -2.01
N ALA A 71 -7.94 3.44 -1.37
CA ALA A 71 -7.24 3.79 -0.12
C ALA A 71 -7.55 2.78 1.00
N ILE A 72 -8.81 2.37 1.15
CA ILE A 72 -9.22 1.37 2.14
C ILE A 72 -8.60 0.01 1.82
N VAL A 73 -8.70 -0.46 0.58
CA VAL A 73 -8.17 -1.76 0.16
C VAL A 73 -6.66 -1.83 0.29
N VAL A 74 -5.95 -0.80 -0.18
CA VAL A 74 -4.48 -0.73 -0.07
C VAL A 74 -4.05 -0.62 1.39
N GLY A 75 -4.72 0.19 2.19
CA GLY A 75 -4.44 0.32 3.63
C GLY A 75 -4.62 -1.01 4.37
N ALA A 76 -5.72 -1.72 4.09
CA ALA A 76 -5.97 -3.05 4.66
C ALA A 76 -4.90 -4.08 4.22
N ALA A 77 -4.52 -4.08 2.95
CA ALA A 77 -3.49 -4.97 2.42
C ALA A 77 -2.11 -4.70 3.06
N LEU A 78 -1.73 -3.43 3.22
CA LEU A 78 -0.50 -3.04 3.90
C LEU A 78 -0.50 -3.41 5.39
N ALA A 79 -1.61 -3.23 6.08
CA ALA A 79 -1.75 -3.62 7.48
C ALA A 79 -1.63 -5.13 7.66
N LEU A 80 -2.28 -5.92 6.80
CA LEU A 80 -2.19 -7.38 6.82
C LEU A 80 -0.77 -7.86 6.51
N SER A 81 -0.15 -7.31 5.48
CA SER A 81 1.25 -7.60 5.11
C SER A 81 2.20 -7.27 6.26
N GLY A 82 2.06 -6.10 6.88
CA GLY A 82 2.85 -5.71 8.06
C GLY A 82 2.68 -6.67 9.22
N CYS A 83 1.45 -7.09 9.52
CA CYS A 83 1.16 -8.05 10.59
C CYS A 83 1.84 -9.41 10.32
N VAL A 84 1.75 -9.93 9.10
CA VAL A 84 2.42 -11.18 8.70
C VAL A 84 3.93 -11.06 8.86
N MET A 85 4.50 -9.95 8.38
CA MET A 85 5.95 -9.71 8.46
C MET A 85 6.47 -9.65 9.89
N GLN A 86 5.77 -8.93 10.77
CA GLN A 86 6.14 -8.85 12.20
C GLN A 86 6.13 -10.23 12.86
N ASN A 87 5.16 -11.08 12.51
CA ASN A 87 5.09 -12.44 13.03
C ASN A 87 6.20 -13.35 12.49
N VAL A 88 6.44 -13.31 11.18
CA VAL A 88 7.46 -14.16 10.53
C VAL A 88 8.87 -13.77 10.95
N LEU A 89 9.17 -12.47 10.98
CA LEU A 89 10.49 -11.97 11.37
C LEU A 89 10.66 -11.84 12.90
N ARG A 90 9.61 -12.09 13.69
CA ARG A 90 9.59 -11.88 15.14
C ARG A 90 10.13 -10.50 15.54
N ASN A 91 9.89 -9.51 14.72
CA ASN A 91 10.37 -8.15 14.91
C ASN A 91 9.21 -7.17 14.76
N PRO A 92 8.83 -6.43 15.81
CA PRO A 92 7.73 -5.47 15.77
C PRO A 92 8.00 -4.26 14.89
N LEU A 93 9.25 -4.02 14.50
CA LEU A 93 9.63 -2.93 13.59
C LEU A 93 9.56 -3.33 12.11
N ALA A 94 9.26 -4.59 11.81
CA ALA A 94 9.13 -5.04 10.43
C ALA A 94 7.86 -4.48 9.79
N ALA A 95 8.00 -3.94 8.59
CA ALA A 95 6.91 -3.43 7.78
C ALA A 95 7.10 -3.84 6.31
N ALA A 96 6.03 -3.83 5.53
CA ALA A 96 6.10 -4.14 4.10
C ALA A 96 7.09 -3.21 3.36
N SER A 97 7.23 -1.95 3.81
CA SER A 97 8.16 -0.97 3.27
C SER A 97 9.64 -1.28 3.57
N THR A 98 9.95 -2.01 4.65
CA THR A 98 11.34 -2.31 5.06
C THR A 98 12.01 -3.33 4.14
N LEU A 99 11.25 -4.11 3.36
CA LEU A 99 11.78 -5.07 2.39
C LEU A 99 12.09 -4.45 1.01
N GLY A 100 12.18 -3.12 0.90
CA GLY A 100 12.55 -2.47 -0.34
C GLY A 100 11.48 -2.47 -1.44
N VAL A 101 10.29 -3.04 -1.21
CA VAL A 101 9.16 -3.02 -2.16
C VAL A 101 8.77 -1.58 -2.48
N SER A 102 8.85 -0.69 -1.48
CA SER A 102 8.58 0.74 -1.63
C SER A 102 9.56 1.46 -2.56
N GLN A 103 10.72 0.88 -2.89
CA GLN A 103 11.68 1.45 -3.83
C GLN A 103 11.56 0.81 -5.22
N GLY A 104 11.20 -0.48 -5.29
CA GLY A 104 11.05 -1.20 -6.54
C GLY A 104 9.86 -0.74 -7.37
N ALA A 105 8.74 -0.44 -6.74
CA ALA A 105 7.55 -0.02 -7.45
C ALA A 105 7.71 1.37 -8.12
N PRO A 106 8.21 2.42 -7.45
CA PRO A 106 8.52 3.69 -8.11
C PRO A 106 9.57 3.56 -9.22
N PHE A 107 10.58 2.71 -9.02
CA PHE A 107 11.59 2.45 -10.05
C PHE A 107 10.98 1.82 -11.30
N GLY A 108 10.12 0.80 -11.15
CA GLY A 108 9.39 0.19 -12.26
C GLY A 108 8.46 1.17 -12.97
N ALA A 109 7.77 2.03 -12.22
CA ALA A 109 6.94 3.10 -12.77
C ALA A 109 7.78 4.11 -13.57
N ALA A 110 8.92 4.54 -13.02
CA ALA A 110 9.82 5.49 -13.68
C ALA A 110 10.39 4.91 -14.98
N LEU A 111 10.79 3.63 -14.99
CA LEU A 111 11.22 2.95 -16.21
C LEU A 111 10.13 2.92 -17.28
N ALA A 112 8.87 2.68 -16.89
CA ALA A 112 7.75 2.68 -17.84
C ALA A 112 7.49 4.06 -18.45
N ILE A 113 7.74 5.13 -17.69
CA ILE A 113 7.55 6.51 -18.15
C ILE A 113 8.73 6.95 -19.04
N ILE A 114 9.95 6.60 -18.67
CA ILE A 114 11.17 6.99 -19.41
C ILE A 114 11.33 6.16 -20.68
N ALA A 115 11.12 4.86 -20.60
CA ALA A 115 11.09 4.00 -21.78
C ALA A 115 9.77 4.25 -22.55
N PRO A 116 9.76 4.28 -23.88
CA PRO A 116 8.54 4.54 -24.68
C PRO A 116 7.48 3.45 -24.59
N VAL A 117 7.57 2.58 -23.58
CA VAL A 117 6.66 1.45 -23.34
C VAL A 117 5.27 1.94 -22.89
N ALA A 118 5.19 3.03 -22.16
CA ALA A 118 3.92 3.57 -21.67
C ALA A 118 3.31 4.64 -22.60
N GLY A 119 3.90 4.86 -23.78
CA GLY A 119 3.44 5.90 -24.70
C GLY A 119 3.55 7.30 -24.08
N ALA A 120 4.54 7.51 -23.23
CA ALA A 120 4.84 8.84 -22.71
C ALA A 120 5.28 9.72 -23.87
N GLN A 121 4.38 10.54 -24.37
CA GLN A 121 4.71 11.55 -25.37
C GLN A 121 5.10 12.80 -24.61
N ASN A 122 6.36 13.21 -24.79
CA ASN A 122 6.73 14.58 -24.47
C ASN A 122 5.91 15.48 -25.39
N ALA A 123 4.88 16.12 -24.85
CA ALA A 123 4.15 17.15 -25.58
C ALA A 123 5.18 18.24 -25.92
N GLY A 124 5.58 18.28 -27.18
CA GLY A 124 6.63 19.14 -27.66
C GLY A 124 6.35 20.60 -27.35
N ASN A 125 7.41 21.31 -27.03
CA ASN A 125 7.54 22.77 -26.84
C ASN A 125 6.85 23.34 -25.60
N ALA A 126 7.66 23.56 -24.57
CA ALA A 126 7.49 24.52 -23.48
C ALA A 126 6.52 24.19 -22.32
N GLY A 127 6.08 22.95 -22.15
CA GLY A 127 5.33 22.56 -20.97
C GLY A 127 5.94 21.30 -20.33
N THR A 128 6.09 21.32 -19.01
CA THR A 128 6.56 20.21 -18.17
C THR A 128 5.50 19.07 -18.03
N ASP A 129 4.48 19.04 -18.87
CA ASP A 129 3.38 18.09 -18.75
C ASP A 129 3.68 16.81 -19.55
N VAL A 130 4.03 15.76 -18.82
CA VAL A 130 4.13 14.40 -19.37
C VAL A 130 2.75 13.79 -19.39
N THR A 131 2.15 13.65 -20.58
CA THR A 131 0.89 12.93 -20.75
C THR A 131 1.15 11.44 -20.88
N ILE A 132 0.60 10.63 -19.97
CA ILE A 132 0.71 9.18 -19.97
C ILE A 132 -0.48 8.61 -20.73
N SER A 133 -0.24 8.02 -21.90
CA SER A 133 -1.29 7.44 -22.75
C SER A 133 -1.91 6.18 -22.15
N SER A 134 -1.14 5.41 -21.38
CA SER A 134 -1.61 4.16 -20.77
C SER A 134 -1.22 4.03 -19.31
N PRO A 135 -2.05 4.54 -18.39
CA PRO A 135 -1.81 4.42 -16.94
C PRO A 135 -1.69 2.98 -16.46
N GLY A 136 -2.40 2.04 -17.12
CA GLY A 136 -2.34 0.62 -16.80
C GLY A 136 -0.95 0.01 -17.00
N THR A 137 -0.23 0.41 -18.03
CA THR A 137 1.15 -0.06 -18.28
C THR A 137 2.10 0.42 -17.19
N VAL A 138 1.99 1.67 -16.75
CA VAL A 138 2.77 2.20 -15.63
C VAL A 138 2.50 1.42 -14.34
N THR A 139 1.23 1.13 -14.06
CA THR A 139 0.83 0.33 -12.90
C THR A 139 1.38 -1.09 -12.96
N LEU A 140 1.33 -1.74 -14.12
CA LEU A 140 1.90 -3.07 -14.32
C LEU A 140 3.42 -3.08 -14.12
N CYS A 141 4.14 -2.12 -14.70
CA CYS A 141 5.58 -2.00 -14.53
C CYS A 141 5.97 -1.69 -13.07
N ALA A 142 5.19 -0.87 -12.37
CA ALA A 142 5.36 -0.63 -10.95
C ALA A 142 5.19 -1.91 -10.13
N PHE A 143 4.17 -2.69 -10.42
CA PHE A 143 3.92 -3.97 -9.76
C PHE A 143 5.06 -4.96 -9.99
N LEU A 144 5.50 -5.12 -11.25
CA LEU A 144 6.63 -6.00 -11.60
C LEU A 144 7.94 -5.53 -10.97
N GLY A 145 8.18 -4.21 -10.90
CA GLY A 145 9.33 -3.64 -10.21
C GLY A 145 9.34 -3.96 -8.71
N GLY A 146 8.20 -3.86 -8.04
CA GLY A 146 8.05 -4.25 -6.64
C GLY A 146 8.28 -5.76 -6.41
N LEU A 147 7.73 -6.61 -7.28
CA LEU A 147 7.97 -8.05 -7.24
C LEU A 147 9.44 -8.41 -7.47
N ALA A 148 10.08 -7.81 -8.48
CA ALA A 148 11.48 -8.05 -8.80
C ALA A 148 12.39 -7.69 -7.62
N THR A 149 12.17 -6.53 -7.00
CA THR A 149 12.94 -6.09 -5.82
C THR A 149 12.75 -7.05 -4.66
N THR A 150 11.52 -7.48 -4.40
CA THR A 150 11.23 -8.46 -3.34
C THR A 150 11.94 -9.79 -3.62
N ALA A 151 11.88 -10.29 -4.85
CA ALA A 151 12.54 -11.53 -5.25
C ALA A 151 14.07 -11.43 -5.08
N VAL A 152 14.68 -10.34 -5.51
CA VAL A 152 16.13 -10.10 -5.35
C VAL A 152 16.52 -10.13 -3.87
N ILE A 153 15.77 -9.42 -3.01
CA ILE A 153 16.05 -9.40 -1.57
C ILE A 153 15.93 -10.79 -0.95
N LEU A 154 14.87 -11.55 -1.28
CA LEU A 154 14.69 -12.90 -0.77
C LEU A 154 15.81 -13.86 -1.22
N ILE A 155 16.25 -13.74 -2.47
CA ILE A 155 17.38 -14.53 -3.00
C ILE A 155 18.65 -14.16 -2.24
N LEU A 156 18.96 -12.89 -2.06
CA LEU A 156 20.14 -12.42 -1.32
C LEU A 156 20.14 -12.90 0.13
N VAL A 157 18.99 -12.85 0.80
CA VAL A 157 18.83 -13.34 2.18
C VAL A 157 19.09 -14.85 2.23
N ARG A 158 18.56 -15.62 1.29
CA ARG A 158 18.81 -17.07 1.22
C ARG A 158 20.27 -17.39 0.98
N LEU A 159 20.93 -16.71 0.06
CA LEU A 159 22.36 -16.91 -0.24
C LEU A 159 23.24 -16.58 0.98
N ARG A 160 22.92 -15.49 1.69
CA ARG A 160 23.66 -15.10 2.89
C ARG A 160 23.45 -16.06 4.06
N SER A 161 22.23 -16.59 4.24
CA SER A 161 21.94 -17.60 5.27
C SER A 161 22.69 -18.91 5.01
N ALA A 162 22.81 -19.34 3.77
CA ALA A 162 23.58 -20.51 3.39
C ALA A 162 25.08 -20.36 3.70
N SER A 163 25.65 -19.19 3.45
CA SER A 163 27.05 -18.87 3.76
C SER A 163 27.34 -18.85 5.27
N SER A 164 26.40 -18.32 6.07
CA SER A 164 26.54 -18.26 7.53
C SER A 164 26.53 -19.64 8.19
N SER A 165 25.72 -20.57 7.69
CA SER A 165 25.64 -21.92 8.21
C SER A 165 26.91 -22.71 7.91
N SER A 166 27.53 -22.55 6.75
CA SER A 166 28.79 -23.22 6.37
C SER A 166 29.96 -22.73 7.20
N LEU A 167 30.00 -21.47 7.63
CA LEU A 167 31.05 -20.96 8.49
C LEU A 167 30.98 -21.51 9.92
N VAL A 168 29.77 -21.77 10.44
CA VAL A 168 29.59 -22.38 11.76
C VAL A 168 30.02 -23.86 11.73
N PHE A 169 29.72 -24.60 10.66
CA PHE A 169 30.18 -25.99 10.50
C PHE A 169 31.68 -26.09 10.24
N ALA A 170 32.29 -25.12 9.54
CA ALA A 170 33.73 -25.08 9.34
C ALA A 170 34.52 -24.72 10.61
N GLY A 171 33.89 -23.98 11.54
CA GLY A 171 34.51 -23.59 12.82
C GLY A 171 34.43 -24.63 13.94
N VAL A 172 33.55 -25.61 13.80
CA VAL A 172 33.31 -26.66 14.85
C VAL A 172 34.01 -27.99 14.58
N GLY A 173 34.52 -28.22 13.41
CA GLY A 173 35.35 -29.41 13.15
C GLY A 173 36.80 -29.00 12.85
N PRO A 174 37.78 -29.18 13.62
CA PRO A 174 38.32 -30.38 14.28
C PRO A 174 39.00 -30.05 15.60
N SER A 175 38.29 -30.07 16.69
CA SER A 175 38.89 -30.02 18.02
C SER A 175 38.70 -31.33 18.82
N SER A 176 38.42 -32.41 18.10
CA SER A 176 38.36 -33.76 18.70
C SER A 176 39.30 -34.71 17.96
N LEU A 177 40.62 -34.48 18.12
CA LEU A 177 41.68 -35.48 17.96
C LEU A 177 42.72 -35.21 19.02
#